data_6ebd808a5d1f5a4e498a2e7e1f872fb1
#
_entry.id   6ebd808a5d1f5a4e498a2e7e1f872fb1
#
_cell.length_a   1.000
_cell.length_b   1.000
_cell.length_c   1.000
_cell.angle_alpha   90.00
_cell.angle_beta   90.00
_cell.angle_gamma   90.00
#
_symmetry.space_group_name_H-M   'P 1'
#
loop_
_entity.id
_entity.type
_entity.pdbx_description
1 polymer ?
#
loop_
_entity_poly.entity_id
_entity_poly.type
_entity_poly.pdbx_seq_one_letter_code
_entity_poly.pdbx_strand_id
1 'polypeptide(L)'
;MYKRQRVYDADTMDTLISAVADTLLISKEEISTKLDAIALLICIVVKYPEHYARNQCVFEKLYEQQSTIETADNSIISSNIDRASLKIGLQLLFASIGKNVYGDILESMPYIQGDVATTIAVTRLIAEYLESSDEVMLPSRVEAIILQNVLQWLHSEYTDIRWNATRILLTMSRNPENYGIVNHQLVNLIDSDSVYIKNLIMRHLHTMNGIADGTKDYIISKCKYDANFVVRMVCAEVEKGANKE
;
A
#
# COMPACT_ATOMS: atom_id res chain seq x y z
N MET A 1 -13.01 26.69 -3.14
CA MET A 1 -11.95 25.96 -3.86
C MET A 1 -12.65 24.82 -4.62
N TYR A 2 -12.84 24.94 -5.93
CA TYR A 2 -13.60 23.97 -6.72
C TYR A 2 -12.77 22.70 -6.89
N LYS A 3 -13.10 21.61 -6.17
CA LYS A 3 -12.69 20.26 -6.56
C LYS A 3 -13.42 19.93 -7.87
N ARG A 4 -12.78 20.16 -9.01
CA ARG A 4 -13.18 19.51 -10.26
C ARG A 4 -12.83 18.03 -10.11
N GLN A 5 -13.75 17.24 -9.59
CA GLN A 5 -13.76 15.81 -9.88
C GLN A 5 -13.91 15.74 -11.41
N ARG A 6 -12.85 15.32 -12.10
CA ARG A 6 -12.98 14.86 -13.47
C ARG A 6 -13.81 13.58 -13.41
N VAL A 7 -15.09 13.71 -13.70
CA VAL A 7 -15.94 12.56 -13.98
C VAL A 7 -15.39 12.01 -15.30
N TYR A 8 -14.64 10.94 -15.23
CA TYR A 8 -14.28 10.19 -16.42
C TYR A 8 -15.57 9.61 -16.98
N ASP A 9 -15.78 9.79 -18.30
CA ASP A 9 -16.88 9.16 -19.01
C ASP A 9 -16.83 7.64 -18.77
N ALA A 10 -17.99 7.03 -18.55
CA ALA A 10 -18.13 5.61 -18.23
C ALA A 10 -17.42 4.72 -19.26
N ASP A 11 -17.59 5.03 -20.54
CA ASP A 11 -16.99 4.29 -21.65
C ASP A 11 -15.45 4.39 -21.64
N THR A 12 -14.91 5.53 -21.21
CA THR A 12 -13.46 5.73 -21.06
C THR A 12 -12.90 4.86 -19.93
N MET A 13 -13.60 4.76 -18.80
CA MET A 13 -13.19 3.90 -17.67
C MET A 13 -13.29 2.43 -18.03
N ASP A 14 -14.33 2.00 -18.70
CA ASP A 14 -14.51 0.61 -19.13
C ASP A 14 -13.43 0.20 -20.14
N THR A 15 -13.06 1.11 -21.05
CA THR A 15 -11.94 0.92 -21.98
C THR A 15 -10.61 0.82 -21.23
N LEU A 16 -10.39 1.68 -20.22
CA LEU A 16 -9.18 1.65 -19.40
C LEU A 16 -9.06 0.33 -18.62
N ILE A 17 -10.15 -0.13 -17.99
CA ILE A 17 -10.18 -1.40 -17.25
C ILE A 17 -9.78 -2.55 -18.17
N SER A 18 -10.37 -2.61 -19.37
CA SER A 18 -10.06 -3.67 -20.35
C SER A 18 -8.60 -3.62 -20.77
N ALA A 19 -8.07 -2.44 -21.13
CA ALA A 19 -6.68 -2.29 -21.55
C ALA A 19 -5.68 -2.65 -20.43
N VAL A 20 -5.97 -2.27 -19.18
CA VAL A 20 -5.13 -2.60 -18.02
C VAL A 20 -5.19 -4.10 -17.72
N ALA A 21 -6.37 -4.72 -17.82
CA ALA A 21 -6.50 -6.16 -17.66
C ALA A 21 -5.76 -6.95 -18.74
N ASP A 22 -5.80 -6.49 -19.98
CA ASP A 22 -5.06 -7.09 -21.09
C ASP A 22 -3.54 -7.03 -20.87
N THR A 23 -3.02 -5.97 -20.23
CA THR A 23 -1.61 -5.87 -19.83
C THR A 23 -1.18 -7.03 -18.95
N LEU A 24 -2.04 -7.51 -18.05
CA LEU A 24 -1.75 -8.66 -17.18
C LEU A 24 -1.70 -9.97 -17.96
N LEU A 25 -2.44 -10.07 -19.05
CA LEU A 25 -2.51 -11.28 -19.89
C LEU A 25 -1.38 -11.34 -20.91
N ILE A 26 -0.72 -10.23 -21.20
CA ILE A 26 0.42 -10.18 -22.13
C ILE A 26 1.67 -10.75 -21.45
N SER A 27 2.19 -11.85 -21.97
CA SER A 27 3.33 -12.57 -21.39
C SER A 27 4.64 -11.77 -21.36
N LYS A 28 4.81 -10.82 -22.29
CA LYS A 28 6.07 -10.07 -22.50
C LYS A 28 6.21 -8.81 -21.68
N GLU A 29 5.20 -8.44 -20.89
CA GLU A 29 5.27 -7.24 -20.05
C GLU A 29 6.16 -7.46 -18.83
N GLU A 30 6.93 -6.42 -18.48
CA GLU A 30 7.76 -6.43 -17.28
C GLU A 30 6.91 -6.57 -16.00
N ILE A 31 7.48 -7.22 -14.99
CA ILE A 31 6.79 -7.45 -13.71
C ILE A 31 6.36 -6.14 -13.04
N SER A 32 7.19 -5.11 -13.10
CA SER A 32 6.86 -3.77 -12.59
C SER A 32 5.59 -3.21 -13.25
N THR A 33 5.47 -3.32 -14.58
CA THR A 33 4.29 -2.91 -15.33
C THR A 33 3.04 -3.70 -14.93
N LYS A 34 3.18 -5.01 -14.73
CA LYS A 34 2.08 -5.85 -14.25
C LYS A 34 1.64 -5.48 -12.82
N LEU A 35 2.58 -5.20 -11.94
CA LEU A 35 2.27 -4.76 -10.57
C LEU A 35 1.58 -3.39 -10.56
N ASP A 36 1.99 -2.47 -11.43
CA ASP A 36 1.31 -1.17 -11.60
C ASP A 36 -0.11 -1.32 -12.14
N ALA A 37 -0.31 -2.22 -13.09
CA ALA A 37 -1.63 -2.56 -13.60
C ALA A 37 -2.54 -3.13 -12.49
N ILE A 38 -2.02 -4.02 -11.65
CA ILE A 38 -2.74 -4.56 -10.50
C ILE A 38 -3.12 -3.45 -9.51
N ALA A 39 -2.18 -2.57 -9.17
CA ALA A 39 -2.44 -1.44 -8.26
C ALA A 39 -3.56 -0.54 -8.79
N LEU A 40 -3.56 -0.27 -10.09
CA LEU A 40 -4.61 0.52 -10.72
C LEU A 40 -5.97 -0.19 -10.67
N LEU A 41 -6.03 -1.50 -10.94
CA LEU A 41 -7.26 -2.28 -10.85
C LEU A 41 -7.81 -2.31 -9.42
N ILE A 42 -6.97 -2.48 -8.40
CA ILE A 42 -7.37 -2.40 -6.99
C ILE A 42 -7.97 -1.00 -6.69
N CYS A 43 -7.29 0.05 -7.13
CA CYS A 43 -7.77 1.42 -6.96
C CYS A 43 -9.16 1.62 -7.60
N ILE A 44 -9.38 1.06 -8.80
CA ILE A 44 -10.68 1.15 -9.49
C ILE A 44 -11.77 0.39 -8.71
N VAL A 45 -11.50 -0.84 -8.28
CA VAL A 45 -12.46 -1.65 -7.51
C VAL A 45 -12.94 -0.91 -6.28
N VAL A 46 -12.02 -0.26 -5.57
CA VAL A 46 -12.33 0.35 -4.27
C VAL A 46 -12.91 1.76 -4.40
N LYS A 47 -12.34 2.59 -5.27
CA LYS A 47 -12.76 4.00 -5.40
C LYS A 47 -13.90 4.22 -6.38
N TYR A 48 -14.15 3.25 -7.27
CA TYR A 48 -15.15 3.34 -8.33
C TYR A 48 -15.93 2.02 -8.45
N PRO A 49 -16.63 1.59 -7.40
CA PRO A 49 -17.31 0.29 -7.36
C PRO A 49 -18.37 0.11 -8.44
N GLU A 50 -18.94 1.21 -8.96
CA GLU A 50 -19.88 1.18 -10.09
C GLU A 50 -19.21 0.73 -11.39
N HIS A 51 -17.96 1.11 -11.63
CA HIS A 51 -17.19 0.64 -12.80
C HIS A 51 -16.75 -0.81 -12.64
N TYR A 52 -16.37 -1.23 -11.42
CA TYR A 52 -16.14 -2.63 -11.13
C TYR A 52 -17.38 -3.48 -11.43
N ALA A 53 -18.56 -3.08 -10.94
CA ALA A 53 -19.80 -3.82 -11.14
C ALA A 53 -20.16 -4.00 -12.63
N ARG A 54 -19.87 -3.01 -13.47
CA ARG A 54 -20.08 -3.10 -14.94
C ARG A 54 -19.10 -4.04 -15.62
N ASN A 55 -17.88 -4.11 -15.11
CA ASN A 55 -16.77 -4.86 -15.70
C ASN A 55 -16.43 -6.15 -14.95
N GLN A 56 -17.35 -6.65 -14.11
CA GLN A 56 -17.13 -7.85 -13.29
C GLN A 56 -16.63 -9.04 -14.11
N CYS A 57 -17.12 -9.22 -15.34
CA CYS A 57 -16.67 -10.29 -16.22
C CYS A 57 -15.16 -10.22 -16.57
N VAL A 58 -14.56 -9.02 -16.61
CA VAL A 58 -13.13 -8.84 -16.85
C VAL A 58 -12.33 -9.35 -15.65
N PHE A 59 -12.76 -9.02 -14.43
CA PHE A 59 -12.13 -9.47 -13.20
C PHE A 59 -12.28 -10.97 -12.96
N GLU A 60 -13.46 -11.54 -13.31
CA GLU A 60 -13.69 -12.99 -13.25
C GLU A 60 -12.77 -13.72 -14.23
N LYS A 61 -12.61 -13.21 -15.45
CA LYS A 61 -11.67 -13.75 -16.43
C LYS A 61 -10.24 -13.73 -15.93
N LEU A 62 -9.79 -12.62 -15.30
CA LEU A 62 -8.46 -12.54 -14.69
C LEU A 62 -8.29 -13.58 -13.59
N TYR A 63 -9.30 -13.77 -12.75
CA TYR A 63 -9.28 -14.78 -11.70
C TYR A 63 -9.18 -16.21 -12.25
N GLU A 64 -9.95 -16.54 -13.27
CA GLU A 64 -9.90 -17.84 -13.94
C GLU A 64 -8.56 -18.10 -14.63
N GLN A 65 -7.91 -17.05 -15.13
CA GLN A 65 -6.62 -17.13 -15.81
C GLN A 65 -5.42 -16.89 -14.90
N GLN A 66 -5.61 -16.81 -13.59
CA GLN A 66 -4.55 -16.55 -12.62
C GLN A 66 -3.32 -17.46 -12.84
N SER A 67 -3.52 -18.76 -12.94
CA SER A 67 -2.42 -19.71 -13.13
C SER A 67 -1.65 -19.49 -14.45
N THR A 68 -2.35 -19.03 -15.50
CA THR A 68 -1.73 -18.66 -16.77
C THR A 68 -0.90 -17.39 -16.64
N ILE A 69 -1.41 -16.37 -15.91
CA ILE A 69 -0.69 -15.13 -15.65
C ILE A 69 0.58 -15.40 -14.84
N GLU A 70 0.50 -16.27 -13.82
CA GLU A 70 1.62 -16.66 -12.96
C GLU A 70 2.68 -17.51 -13.68
N THR A 71 2.28 -18.26 -14.70
CA THR A 71 3.17 -19.17 -15.44
C THR A 71 3.57 -18.66 -16.82
N ALA A 72 2.94 -17.56 -17.27
CA ALA A 72 3.18 -17.00 -18.59
C ALA A 72 4.64 -16.59 -18.74
N ASP A 73 5.31 -17.33 -19.59
CA ASP A 73 6.68 -17.13 -20.07
C ASP A 73 7.79 -17.23 -19.00
N ASN A 74 8.26 -18.46 -18.79
CA ASN A 74 9.44 -18.76 -17.97
C ASN A 74 10.72 -18.00 -18.41
N SER A 75 10.71 -17.30 -19.54
CA SER A 75 11.85 -16.56 -20.07
C SER A 75 11.96 -15.12 -19.48
N ILE A 76 10.85 -14.54 -19.04
CA ILE A 76 10.82 -13.19 -18.46
C ILE A 76 10.68 -13.22 -16.93
N ILE A 77 9.88 -14.16 -16.39
CA ILE A 77 9.82 -14.41 -14.95
C ILE A 77 11.07 -15.22 -14.55
N SER A 78 12.20 -14.54 -14.57
CA SER A 78 13.49 -15.18 -14.41
C SER A 78 13.84 -15.50 -12.96
N SER A 79 13.11 -14.91 -12.00
CA SER A 79 13.41 -15.06 -10.58
C SER A 79 12.21 -15.54 -9.75
N ASN A 80 12.50 -16.25 -8.65
CA ASN A 80 11.48 -16.60 -7.66
C ASN A 80 10.82 -15.35 -7.05
N ILE A 81 11.54 -14.23 -7.04
CA ILE A 81 11.10 -12.94 -6.53
C ILE A 81 9.98 -12.38 -7.42
N ASP A 82 10.15 -12.41 -8.72
CA ASP A 82 9.17 -11.91 -9.69
C ASP A 82 7.85 -12.67 -9.57
N ARG A 83 7.93 -14.00 -9.47
CA ARG A 83 6.75 -14.86 -9.28
C ARG A 83 6.05 -14.58 -7.97
N ALA A 84 6.80 -14.47 -6.87
CA ALA A 84 6.25 -14.17 -5.56
C ALA A 84 5.54 -12.81 -5.55
N SER A 85 6.13 -11.80 -6.17
CA SER A 85 5.60 -10.46 -6.24
C SER A 85 4.31 -10.39 -7.05
N LEU A 86 4.30 -11.02 -8.22
CA LEU A 86 3.10 -11.11 -9.06
C LEU A 86 1.98 -11.87 -8.35
N LYS A 87 2.30 -12.97 -7.69
CA LYS A 87 1.36 -13.78 -6.92
C LYS A 87 0.73 -12.95 -5.79
N ILE A 88 1.53 -12.22 -5.01
CA ILE A 88 1.02 -11.31 -3.98
C ILE A 88 0.09 -10.26 -4.58
N GLY A 89 0.49 -9.63 -5.68
CA GLY A 89 -0.32 -8.63 -6.35
C GLY A 89 -1.68 -9.16 -6.78
N LEU A 90 -1.71 -10.29 -7.46
CA LEU A 90 -2.96 -10.93 -7.89
C LEU A 90 -3.83 -11.32 -6.69
N GLN A 91 -3.26 -11.83 -5.61
CA GLN A 91 -4.01 -12.17 -4.40
C GLN A 91 -4.66 -10.94 -3.76
N LEU A 92 -3.95 -9.81 -3.70
CA LEU A 92 -4.52 -8.56 -3.21
C LEU A 92 -5.64 -8.04 -4.11
N LEU A 93 -5.49 -8.14 -5.45
CA LEU A 93 -6.54 -7.79 -6.39
C LEU A 93 -7.78 -8.67 -6.17
N PHE A 94 -7.61 -9.97 -6.07
CA PHE A 94 -8.74 -10.89 -5.88
C PHE A 94 -9.38 -10.75 -4.50
N ALA A 95 -8.60 -10.44 -3.47
CA ALA A 95 -9.13 -10.08 -2.16
C ALA A 95 -9.98 -8.81 -2.22
N SER A 96 -9.59 -7.80 -3.01
CA SER A 96 -10.36 -6.56 -3.17
C SER A 96 -11.74 -6.78 -3.81
N ILE A 97 -11.92 -7.86 -4.57
CA ILE A 97 -13.21 -8.27 -5.15
C ILE A 97 -13.91 -9.37 -4.33
N GLY A 98 -13.52 -9.56 -3.08
CA GLY A 98 -14.19 -10.47 -2.14
C GLY A 98 -13.84 -11.95 -2.27
N LYS A 99 -12.77 -12.31 -3.02
CA LYS A 99 -12.28 -13.70 -3.06
C LYS A 99 -11.40 -13.98 -1.84
N ASN A 100 -11.57 -15.13 -1.20
CA ASN A 100 -10.74 -15.52 -0.05
C ASN A 100 -9.49 -16.25 -0.53
N VAL A 101 -8.41 -15.52 -0.73
CA VAL A 101 -7.19 -15.99 -1.42
C VAL A 101 -5.87 -15.71 -0.68
N TYR A 102 -5.93 -15.35 0.61
CA TYR A 102 -4.75 -14.92 1.37
C TYR A 102 -3.67 -16.00 1.63
N GLY A 103 -3.97 -17.29 1.36
CA GLY A 103 -3.02 -18.36 1.64
C GLY A 103 -1.67 -18.18 0.93
N ASP A 104 -1.71 -17.76 -0.30
CA ASP A 104 -0.54 -17.62 -1.15
C ASP A 104 0.35 -16.42 -0.79
N ILE A 105 -0.23 -15.36 -0.20
CA ILE A 105 0.54 -14.22 0.32
C ILE A 105 1.53 -14.70 1.38
N LEU A 106 1.09 -15.59 2.27
CA LEU A 106 1.92 -16.14 3.34
C LEU A 106 3.13 -16.91 2.83
N GLU A 107 2.95 -17.65 1.73
CA GLU A 107 4.01 -18.44 1.11
C GLU A 107 4.98 -17.59 0.30
N SER A 108 4.51 -16.49 -0.26
CA SER A 108 5.26 -15.67 -1.21
C SER A 108 6.05 -14.53 -0.55
N MET A 109 5.60 -14.01 0.60
CA MET A 109 6.26 -12.89 1.31
C MET A 109 7.76 -13.12 1.61
N PRO A 110 8.23 -14.33 2.02
CA PRO A 110 9.63 -14.54 2.30
C PRO A 110 10.57 -14.33 1.10
N TYR A 111 10.04 -14.39 -0.12
CA TYR A 111 10.82 -14.31 -1.36
C TYR A 111 10.98 -12.88 -1.90
N ILE A 112 10.35 -11.85 -1.29
CA ILE A 112 10.39 -10.46 -1.78
C ILE A 112 11.73 -9.76 -1.45
N GLN A 113 12.64 -10.41 -0.77
CA GLN A 113 13.92 -9.83 -0.39
C GLN A 113 14.95 -10.01 -1.52
N GLY A 114 15.42 -8.93 -2.12
CA GLY A 114 16.58 -8.97 -3.00
C GLY A 114 16.58 -8.03 -4.20
N ASP A 115 15.44 -7.71 -4.80
CA ASP A 115 15.37 -6.71 -5.86
C ASP A 115 14.67 -5.44 -5.39
N VAL A 116 15.36 -4.31 -5.52
CA VAL A 116 14.89 -3.02 -5.01
C VAL A 116 13.64 -2.55 -5.74
N ALA A 117 13.61 -2.63 -7.06
CA ALA A 117 12.50 -2.17 -7.86
C ALA A 117 11.23 -2.98 -7.55
N THR A 118 11.36 -4.29 -7.48
CA THR A 118 10.28 -5.21 -7.13
C THR A 118 9.80 -4.98 -5.69
N THR A 119 10.72 -4.76 -4.74
CA THR A 119 10.35 -4.47 -3.35
C THR A 119 9.59 -3.15 -3.24
N ILE A 120 9.98 -2.10 -3.97
CA ILE A 120 9.24 -0.84 -4.04
C ILE A 120 7.84 -1.06 -4.59
N ALA A 121 7.70 -1.81 -5.68
CA ALA A 121 6.41 -2.06 -6.31
C ALA A 121 5.46 -2.85 -5.39
N VAL A 122 5.95 -3.92 -4.76
CA VAL A 122 5.14 -4.74 -3.83
C VAL A 122 4.76 -3.96 -2.57
N THR A 123 5.70 -3.23 -1.96
CA THR A 123 5.40 -2.44 -0.76
C THR A 123 4.38 -1.34 -1.06
N ARG A 124 4.48 -0.69 -2.23
CA ARG A 124 3.49 0.28 -2.70
C ARG A 124 2.12 -0.37 -2.87
N LEU A 125 2.06 -1.53 -3.52
CA LEU A 125 0.83 -2.26 -3.76
C LEU A 125 0.11 -2.64 -2.45
N ILE A 126 0.85 -3.16 -1.47
CA ILE A 126 0.31 -3.49 -0.14
C ILE A 126 -0.21 -2.22 0.55
N ALA A 127 0.56 -1.12 0.51
CA ALA A 127 0.14 0.14 1.10
C ALA A 127 -1.17 0.64 0.46
N GLU A 128 -1.26 0.67 -0.86
CA GLU A 128 -2.46 1.10 -1.57
C GLU A 128 -3.67 0.21 -1.31
N TYR A 129 -3.48 -1.10 -1.24
CA TYR A 129 -4.53 -2.03 -0.87
C TYR A 129 -5.08 -1.74 0.54
N LEU A 130 -4.21 -1.59 1.53
CA LEU A 130 -4.61 -1.33 2.91
C LEU A 130 -5.21 0.06 3.13
N GLU A 131 -4.75 1.07 2.37
CA GLU A 131 -5.31 2.43 2.42
C GLU A 131 -6.64 2.56 1.65
N SER A 132 -6.96 1.59 0.80
CA SER A 132 -8.09 1.68 -0.11
C SER A 132 -9.44 1.76 0.61
N SER A 133 -9.59 1.10 1.77
CA SER A 133 -10.77 1.16 2.60
C SER A 133 -10.43 1.00 4.07
N ASP A 134 -11.12 1.75 4.92
CA ASP A 134 -11.01 1.61 6.38
C ASP A 134 -11.56 0.26 6.89
N GLU A 135 -12.35 -0.43 6.06
CA GLU A 135 -12.94 -1.73 6.36
C GLU A 135 -12.06 -2.93 5.98
N VAL A 136 -10.92 -2.68 5.29
CA VAL A 136 -9.99 -3.76 4.93
C VAL A 136 -9.36 -4.34 6.19
N MET A 137 -9.84 -5.52 6.56
CA MET A 137 -9.29 -6.31 7.66
C MET A 137 -8.56 -7.52 7.09
N LEU A 138 -7.27 -7.60 7.37
CA LEU A 138 -6.48 -8.77 7.04
C LEU A 138 -6.73 -9.89 8.07
N PRO A 139 -6.73 -11.16 7.67
CA PRO A 139 -6.62 -12.26 8.63
C PRO A 139 -5.38 -12.06 9.52
N SER A 140 -5.51 -12.26 10.84
CA SER A 140 -4.44 -11.97 11.82
C SER A 140 -3.09 -12.58 11.45
N ARG A 141 -3.08 -13.79 10.87
CA ARG A 141 -1.85 -14.44 10.42
C ARG A 141 -1.18 -13.70 9.25
N VAL A 142 -1.97 -13.20 8.29
CA VAL A 142 -1.47 -12.42 7.15
C VAL A 142 -0.93 -11.10 7.65
N GLU A 143 -1.68 -10.41 8.51
CA GLU A 143 -1.30 -9.15 9.12
C GLU A 143 0.03 -9.27 9.88
N ALA A 144 0.21 -10.30 10.68
CA ALA A 144 1.44 -10.55 11.43
C ALA A 144 2.66 -10.72 10.51
N ILE A 145 2.52 -11.43 9.39
CA ILE A 145 3.62 -11.62 8.43
C ILE A 145 3.91 -10.32 7.69
N ILE A 146 2.91 -9.56 7.27
CA ILE A 146 3.13 -8.26 6.64
C ILE A 146 3.83 -7.34 7.65
N LEU A 147 3.38 -7.28 8.91
CA LEU A 147 4.00 -6.46 9.94
C LEU A 147 5.47 -6.84 10.17
N GLN A 148 5.80 -8.13 10.21
CA GLN A 148 7.19 -8.58 10.33
C GLN A 148 8.07 -8.07 9.17
N ASN A 149 7.57 -8.10 7.94
CA ASN A 149 8.29 -7.57 6.78
C ASN A 149 8.37 -6.04 6.82
N VAL A 150 7.31 -5.35 7.23
CA VAL A 150 7.30 -3.89 7.41
C VAL A 150 8.42 -3.46 8.36
N LEU A 151 8.60 -4.15 9.49
CA LEU A 151 9.67 -3.84 10.43
C LEU A 151 11.06 -3.96 9.79
N GLN A 152 11.27 -4.87 8.85
CA GLN A 152 12.52 -4.96 8.09
C GLN A 152 12.63 -3.83 7.05
N TRP A 153 11.56 -3.54 6.32
CA TRP A 153 11.53 -2.50 5.30
C TRP A 153 11.71 -1.09 5.85
N LEU A 154 11.30 -0.83 7.09
CA LEU A 154 11.56 0.44 7.77
C LEU A 154 13.07 0.71 7.98
N HIS A 155 13.91 -0.31 7.93
CA HIS A 155 15.36 -0.18 8.00
C HIS A 155 16.06 -0.22 6.64
N SER A 156 15.31 -0.22 5.54
CA SER A 156 15.89 -0.18 4.19
C SER A 156 16.68 1.10 3.96
N GLU A 157 17.78 1.02 3.22
CA GLU A 157 18.52 2.20 2.75
C GLU A 157 17.72 3.05 1.74
N TYR A 158 16.75 2.44 1.05
CA TYR A 158 15.91 3.08 0.03
C TYR A 158 14.71 3.80 0.64
N THR A 159 14.65 5.11 0.45
CA THR A 159 13.58 5.96 1.01
C THR A 159 12.19 5.54 0.54
N ASP A 160 12.03 5.10 -0.72
CA ASP A 160 10.73 4.68 -1.26
C ASP A 160 10.20 3.43 -0.56
N ILE A 161 11.08 2.48 -0.21
CA ILE A 161 10.70 1.30 0.57
C ILE A 161 10.27 1.72 1.98
N ARG A 162 11.07 2.57 2.66
CA ARG A 162 10.71 3.08 4.00
C ARG A 162 9.42 3.89 3.98
N TRP A 163 9.20 4.69 2.92
CA TRP A 163 7.97 5.45 2.71
C TRP A 163 6.74 4.54 2.64
N ASN A 164 6.77 3.52 1.78
CA ASN A 164 5.67 2.57 1.65
C ASN A 164 5.49 1.75 2.93
N ALA A 165 6.58 1.30 3.57
CA ALA A 165 6.53 0.60 4.85
C ALA A 165 5.88 1.46 5.95
N THR A 166 6.18 2.76 5.98
CA THR A 166 5.55 3.70 6.91
C THR A 166 4.05 3.84 6.62
N ARG A 167 3.62 3.92 5.36
CA ARG A 167 2.19 3.93 4.99
C ARG A 167 1.47 2.68 5.50
N ILE A 168 2.07 1.50 5.28
CA ILE A 168 1.52 0.23 5.78
C ILE A 168 1.44 0.26 7.31
N LEU A 169 2.48 0.68 8.00
CA LEU A 169 2.51 0.77 9.47
C LEU A 169 1.42 1.69 10.00
N LEU A 170 1.21 2.87 9.37
CA LEU A 170 0.16 3.82 9.73
C LEU A 170 -1.23 3.20 9.58
N THR A 171 -1.45 2.42 8.53
CA THR A 171 -2.72 1.73 8.31
C THR A 171 -2.95 0.61 9.34
N MET A 172 -1.88 -0.11 9.71
CA MET A 172 -1.93 -1.16 10.74
C MET A 172 -2.22 -0.63 12.15
N SER A 173 -2.11 0.69 12.37
CA SER A 173 -2.56 1.33 13.62
C SER A 173 -4.07 1.27 13.84
N ARG A 174 -4.85 0.77 12.88
CA ARG A 174 -6.29 0.52 13.05
C ARG A 174 -6.56 -0.69 13.94
N ASN A 175 -5.63 -1.64 14.00
CA ASN A 175 -5.74 -2.83 14.85
C ASN A 175 -5.12 -2.57 16.23
N PRO A 176 -5.92 -2.67 17.33
CA PRO A 176 -5.43 -2.46 18.69
C PRO A 176 -4.24 -3.35 19.09
N GLU A 177 -4.14 -4.55 18.54
CA GLU A 177 -3.04 -5.47 18.82
C GLU A 177 -1.68 -4.93 18.37
N ASN A 178 -1.68 -4.02 17.40
CA ASN A 178 -0.45 -3.44 16.84
C ASN A 178 -0.03 -2.13 17.52
N TYR A 179 -0.84 -1.53 18.40
CA TYR A 179 -0.58 -0.19 18.96
C TYR A 179 0.81 -0.07 19.59
N GLY A 180 1.25 -1.05 20.34
CA GLY A 180 2.57 -1.01 20.98
C GLY A 180 3.71 -0.94 19.99
N ILE A 181 3.65 -1.77 18.95
CA ILE A 181 4.69 -1.82 17.91
C ILE A 181 4.65 -0.54 17.07
N VAL A 182 3.46 -0.10 16.65
CA VAL A 182 3.28 1.11 15.86
C VAL A 182 3.84 2.33 16.59
N ASN A 183 3.43 2.56 17.86
CA ASN A 183 3.91 3.69 18.65
C ASN A 183 5.44 3.71 18.77
N HIS A 184 6.06 2.54 19.03
CA HIS A 184 7.51 2.43 19.13
C HIS A 184 8.21 2.79 17.81
N GLN A 185 7.71 2.28 16.69
CA GLN A 185 8.32 2.54 15.38
C GLN A 185 8.16 3.99 14.93
N LEU A 186 7.01 4.62 15.21
CA LEU A 186 6.80 6.04 14.90
C LEU A 186 7.80 6.96 15.61
N VAL A 187 8.11 6.68 16.89
CA VAL A 187 9.15 7.40 17.62
C VAL A 187 10.51 7.25 16.94
N ASN A 188 10.89 6.05 16.57
CA ASN A 188 12.18 5.80 15.89
C ASN A 188 12.28 6.53 14.54
N LEU A 189 11.21 6.52 13.75
CA LEU A 189 11.16 7.19 12.45
C LEU A 189 11.23 8.71 12.57
N ILE A 190 10.59 9.29 13.57
CA ILE A 190 10.65 10.74 13.83
C ILE A 190 12.05 11.18 14.25
N ASP A 191 12.78 10.35 14.98
CA ASP A 191 14.13 10.68 15.43
C ASP A 191 15.19 10.57 14.33
N SER A 192 15.05 9.62 13.41
CA SER A 192 16.14 9.21 12.52
C SER A 192 15.89 9.32 11.03
N ASP A 193 14.63 9.53 10.59
CA ASP A 193 14.32 9.41 9.17
C ASP A 193 14.23 10.74 8.40
N SER A 194 13.97 10.59 7.10
CA SER A 194 13.90 11.69 6.15
C SER A 194 12.73 12.63 6.40
N VAL A 195 12.85 13.86 5.91
CA VAL A 195 11.79 14.89 5.94
C VAL A 195 10.47 14.37 5.36
N TYR A 196 10.53 13.55 4.33
CA TYR A 196 9.34 13.00 3.67
C TYR A 196 8.57 12.07 4.62
N ILE A 197 9.26 11.18 5.32
CA ILE A 197 8.65 10.24 6.27
C ILE A 197 8.11 10.96 7.49
N LYS A 198 8.86 11.92 8.05
CA LYS A 198 8.38 12.77 9.14
C LYS A 198 7.08 13.51 8.77
N ASN A 199 7.03 14.10 7.58
CA ASN A 199 5.83 14.77 7.08
C ASN A 199 4.66 13.83 6.87
N LEU A 200 4.91 12.61 6.40
CA LEU A 200 3.88 11.58 6.27
C LEU A 200 3.25 11.25 7.62
N ILE A 201 4.08 10.96 8.63
CA ILE A 201 3.62 10.66 9.98
C ILE A 201 2.82 11.83 10.56
N MET A 202 3.34 13.06 10.45
CA MET A 202 2.66 14.26 10.96
C MET A 202 1.27 14.44 10.34
N ARG A 203 1.12 14.27 9.04
CA ARG A 203 -0.17 14.44 8.35
C ARG A 203 -1.22 13.42 8.78
N HIS A 204 -0.81 12.23 9.20
CA HIS A 204 -1.70 11.17 9.66
C HIS A 204 -1.94 11.17 11.17
N LEU A 205 -1.19 11.97 11.93
CA LEU A 205 -1.20 11.92 13.40
C LEU A 205 -2.58 12.11 14.04
N HIS A 206 -3.46 12.91 13.41
CA HIS A 206 -4.82 13.15 13.91
C HIS A 206 -5.83 12.10 13.48
N THR A 207 -5.58 11.42 12.36
CA THR A 207 -6.51 10.40 11.83
C THR A 207 -6.21 9.01 12.38
N MET A 208 -5.10 8.84 13.07
CA MET A 208 -4.69 7.54 13.60
C MET A 208 -5.39 7.24 14.93
N ASN A 209 -6.11 6.14 14.95
CA ASN A 209 -6.60 5.54 16.17
C ASN A 209 -5.45 4.81 16.89
N GLY A 210 -5.42 4.84 18.23
CA GLY A 210 -4.48 4.04 19.02
C GLY A 210 -3.07 4.57 19.16
N ILE A 211 -2.79 5.80 18.74
CA ILE A 211 -1.55 6.47 19.13
C ILE A 211 -1.71 6.96 20.57
N ALA A 212 -0.82 6.52 21.45
CA ALA A 212 -0.78 6.99 22.82
C ALA A 212 -0.50 8.51 22.88
N ASP A 213 -1.18 9.23 23.78
CA ASP A 213 -1.01 10.68 23.92
C ASP A 213 0.44 11.07 24.14
N GLY A 214 1.19 10.34 24.95
CA GLY A 214 2.62 10.56 25.13
C GLY A 214 3.44 10.39 23.85
N THR A 215 3.04 9.51 22.92
CA THR A 215 3.68 9.37 21.61
C THR A 215 3.34 10.56 20.72
N LYS A 216 2.08 11.02 20.71
CA LYS A 216 1.67 12.23 19.97
C LYS A 216 2.45 13.45 20.42
N ASP A 217 2.49 13.68 21.73
CA ASP A 217 3.21 14.80 22.32
C ASP A 217 4.70 14.76 21.99
N TYR A 218 5.31 13.57 22.05
CA TYR A 218 6.71 13.39 21.67
C TYR A 218 6.95 13.76 20.21
N ILE A 219 6.14 13.21 19.28
CA ILE A 219 6.24 13.49 17.85
C ILE A 219 6.10 14.97 17.57
N ILE A 220 5.08 15.63 18.13
CA ILE A 220 4.85 17.07 17.96
C ILE A 220 6.05 17.87 18.50
N SER A 221 6.53 17.55 19.69
CA SER A 221 7.66 18.26 20.30
C SER A 221 8.94 18.16 19.46
N LYS A 222 9.22 16.99 18.90
CA LYS A 222 10.38 16.76 18.02
C LYS A 222 10.24 17.53 16.70
N CYS A 223 9.07 17.44 16.04
CA CYS A 223 8.84 18.11 14.76
C CYS A 223 8.82 19.65 14.89
N LYS A 224 8.36 20.18 16.02
CA LYS A 224 8.34 21.63 16.31
C LYS A 224 9.73 22.26 16.29
N TYR A 225 10.74 21.51 16.71
CA TYR A 225 12.14 21.95 16.78
C TYR A 225 13.04 21.25 15.76
N ASP A 226 12.46 20.59 14.75
CA ASP A 226 13.24 19.93 13.69
C ASP A 226 14.12 20.95 12.94
N ALA A 227 15.31 20.53 12.54
CA ALA A 227 16.21 21.38 11.77
C ALA A 227 15.61 21.80 10.43
N ASN A 228 14.77 20.96 9.83
CA ASN A 228 14.13 21.22 8.55
C ASN A 228 12.89 22.10 8.69
N PHE A 229 12.88 23.21 7.94
CA PHE A 229 11.77 24.17 7.95
C PHE A 229 10.43 23.55 7.51
N VAL A 230 10.44 22.64 6.53
CA VAL A 230 9.21 22.01 6.03
C VAL A 230 8.56 21.16 7.11
N VAL A 231 9.35 20.41 7.90
CA VAL A 231 8.83 19.63 9.03
C VAL A 231 8.18 20.54 10.06
N ARG A 232 8.83 21.65 10.43
CA ARG A 232 8.27 22.62 11.38
C ARG A 232 6.98 23.25 10.86
N MET A 233 6.90 23.54 9.56
CA MET A 233 5.71 24.11 8.92
C MET A 233 4.53 23.14 8.97
N VAL A 234 4.75 21.87 8.61
CA VAL A 234 3.71 20.83 8.68
C VAL A 234 3.26 20.61 10.12
N CYS A 235 4.19 20.62 11.08
CA CYS A 235 3.87 20.53 12.50
C CYS A 235 2.93 21.67 12.95
N ALA A 236 3.24 22.91 12.57
CA ALA A 236 2.40 24.06 12.90
C ALA A 236 1.01 24.03 12.24
N GLU A 237 0.88 23.43 11.06
CA GLU A 237 -0.42 23.21 10.41
C GLU A 237 -1.26 22.17 11.18
N VAL A 238 -0.62 21.08 11.61
CA VAL A 238 -1.25 20.01 12.38
C VAL A 238 -1.73 20.53 13.74
N GLU A 239 -0.89 21.28 14.49
CA GLU A 239 -1.29 21.91 15.77
C GLU A 239 -2.49 22.87 15.62
N LYS A 240 -2.58 23.62 14.50
CA LYS A 240 -3.72 24.50 14.22
C LYS A 240 -4.99 23.74 13.85
N GLY A 241 -4.89 22.60 13.21
CA GLY A 241 -6.01 21.74 12.89
C GLY A 241 -6.64 21.13 14.13
N ALA A 242 -5.82 20.66 15.07
CA ALA A 242 -6.25 20.10 16.34
C ALA A 242 -7.02 21.08 17.25
N ASN A 243 -6.79 22.38 17.11
CA ASN A 243 -7.49 23.42 17.90
C ASN A 243 -8.84 23.86 17.29
N LYS A 244 -9.32 23.22 16.22
CA LYS A 244 -10.58 23.57 15.54
C LYS A 244 -11.68 22.52 15.69
N GLU A 245 -11.40 21.38 16.31
CA GLU A 245 -12.35 20.34 16.71
C GLU A 245 -12.65 20.46 18.22
#